data_1890f78330236ca6ffb153e3bb816dc0
#
_entry.id   1890f78330236ca6ffb153e3bb816dc0
#
_cell.length_a   1.000
_cell.length_b   1.000
_cell.length_c   1.000
_cell.angle_alpha   90.00
_cell.angle_beta   90.00
_cell.angle_gamma   90.00
#
_symmetry.space_group_name_H-M   'P 1'
#
loop_
_entity.id
_entity.type
_entity.pdbx_description
1 polymer ?
#
loop_
_entity_poly.entity_id
_entity_poly.type
_entity_poly.pdbx_seq_one_letter_code
_entity_poly.pdbx_strand_id
1 'polypeptide(L)'
;MRLLLAEDEKALSKALTTILERNNYSVDAIYDGQEALDYLEYGQYDGIILDIMMPKVDGITVLKTIRSSGNNIPVLMLTAKSEVDDKVEGLDSGANDYLTKPFQSKELLARIRAMTRSSTAQLSSQLK
;
A
#
# COMPACT_ATOMS: atom_id res chain seq x y z
N MET A 1 3.59 -3.74 13.67
CA MET A 1 3.51 -3.95 12.20
C MET A 1 3.96 -2.70 11.49
N ARG A 2 4.83 -2.84 10.52
CA ARG A 2 5.47 -1.71 9.84
C ARG A 2 4.94 -1.56 8.42
N LEU A 3 4.45 -0.35 8.11
CA LEU A 3 3.87 -0.03 6.80
C LEU A 3 4.68 1.04 6.09
N LEU A 4 4.80 0.91 4.77
CA LEU A 4 5.32 1.97 3.93
C LEU A 4 4.14 2.72 3.32
N LEU A 5 4.15 4.03 3.41
CA LEU A 5 3.10 4.88 2.85
C LEU A 5 3.67 5.74 1.72
N ALA A 6 3.24 5.46 0.51
CA ALA A 6 3.66 6.19 -0.67
C ALA A 6 2.52 7.08 -1.16
N GLU A 7 2.57 8.36 -0.83
CA GLU A 7 1.56 9.36 -1.16
C GLU A 7 2.22 10.72 -1.33
N ASP A 8 2.10 11.33 -2.51
CA ASP A 8 2.78 12.59 -2.81
C ASP A 8 2.08 13.83 -2.23
N GLU A 9 0.80 13.74 -1.91
CA GLU A 9 0.08 14.84 -1.26
C GLU A 9 0.41 14.84 0.22
N LYS A 10 1.25 15.78 0.64
CA LYS A 10 1.82 15.77 2.01
C LYS A 10 0.76 15.90 3.10
N ALA A 11 -0.28 16.70 2.86
CA ALA A 11 -1.37 16.83 3.84
C ALA A 11 -2.08 15.51 4.06
N LEU A 12 -2.38 14.79 3.00
CA LEU A 12 -3.02 13.48 3.09
C LEU A 12 -2.08 12.45 3.71
N SER A 13 -0.81 12.46 3.32
CA SER A 13 0.20 11.56 3.90
C SER A 13 0.30 11.75 5.41
N LYS A 14 0.33 12.99 5.87
CA LYS A 14 0.39 13.30 7.30
C LYS A 14 -0.84 12.82 8.03
N ALA A 15 -2.02 13.04 7.47
CA ALA A 15 -3.28 12.59 8.06
C ALA A 15 -3.31 11.05 8.17
N LEU A 16 -2.93 10.35 7.12
CA LEU A 16 -2.88 8.90 7.10
C LEU A 16 -1.89 8.37 8.12
N THR A 17 -0.70 8.96 8.17
CA THR A 17 0.33 8.57 9.14
C THR A 17 -0.20 8.68 10.57
N THR A 18 -0.88 9.78 10.89
CA THR A 18 -1.46 9.99 12.21
C THR A 18 -2.48 8.92 12.55
N ILE A 19 -3.38 8.61 11.63
CA ILE A 19 -4.41 7.59 11.82
C ILE A 19 -3.77 6.22 12.08
N LEU A 20 -2.79 5.87 11.26
CA LEU A 20 -2.14 4.56 11.34
C LEU A 20 -1.34 4.42 12.63
N GLU A 21 -0.60 5.46 13.01
CA GLU A 21 0.19 5.41 14.25
C GLU A 21 -0.69 5.30 15.48
N ARG A 22 -1.86 5.93 15.46
CA ARG A 22 -2.83 5.80 16.55
C ARG A 22 -3.40 4.38 16.68
N ASN A 23 -3.27 3.60 15.63
CA ASN A 23 -3.75 2.23 15.60
C ASN A 23 -2.59 1.22 15.66
N ASN A 24 -1.45 1.65 16.22
CA ASN A 24 -0.30 0.82 16.55
C ASN A 24 0.49 0.32 15.34
N TYR A 25 0.41 1.02 14.21
CA TYR A 25 1.29 0.77 13.08
C TYR A 25 2.49 1.70 13.13
N SER A 26 3.65 1.20 12.75
CA SER A 26 4.81 2.04 12.48
C SER A 26 4.78 2.40 11.00
N VAL A 27 4.96 3.66 10.66
CA VAL A 27 4.79 4.15 9.28
C VAL A 27 6.03 4.89 8.83
N ASP A 28 6.54 4.51 7.67
CA ASP A 28 7.54 5.29 6.95
C ASP A 28 6.82 5.94 5.76
N ALA A 29 6.81 7.25 5.71
CA ALA A 29 6.12 7.99 4.65
C ALA A 29 7.13 8.46 3.61
N ILE A 30 6.83 8.17 2.34
CA ILE A 30 7.62 8.65 1.21
C ILE A 30 6.67 9.27 0.17
N TYR A 31 7.21 10.01 -0.78
CA TYR A 31 6.39 10.95 -1.55
C TYR A 31 6.48 10.76 -3.06
N ASP A 32 7.22 9.78 -3.54
CA ASP A 32 7.27 9.45 -4.96
C ASP A 32 7.58 7.96 -5.17
N GLY A 33 7.38 7.50 -6.39
CA GLY A 33 7.53 6.08 -6.71
C GLY A 33 8.96 5.59 -6.66
N GLN A 34 9.93 6.45 -6.94
CA GLN A 34 11.34 6.04 -6.87
C GLN A 34 11.75 5.79 -5.42
N GLU A 35 11.32 6.66 -4.51
CA GLU A 35 11.54 6.44 -3.08
C GLU A 35 10.90 5.14 -2.61
N ALA A 36 9.69 4.85 -3.11
CA ALA A 36 9.01 3.61 -2.75
C ALA A 36 9.84 2.38 -3.15
N LEU A 37 10.38 2.37 -4.36
CA LEU A 37 11.21 1.28 -4.82
C LEU A 37 12.49 1.15 -4.00
N ASP A 38 13.12 2.27 -3.69
CA ASP A 38 14.35 2.28 -2.89
C ASP A 38 14.10 1.73 -1.48
N TYR A 39 13.04 2.18 -0.83
CA TYR A 39 12.70 1.72 0.52
C TYR A 39 12.32 0.25 0.56
N LEU A 40 11.59 -0.24 -0.45
CA LEU A 40 11.20 -1.64 -0.52
C LEU A 40 12.38 -2.57 -0.78
N GLU A 41 13.43 -2.06 -1.42
CA GLU A 41 14.62 -2.85 -1.66
C GLU A 41 15.41 -3.12 -0.37
N TYR A 42 15.49 -2.13 0.50
CA TYR A 42 16.34 -2.22 1.70
C TYR A 42 15.56 -2.43 3.00
N GLY A 43 14.28 -2.08 3.02
CA GLY A 43 13.46 -2.17 4.21
C GLY A 43 12.62 -3.43 4.26
N GLN A 44 12.19 -3.79 5.46
CA GLN A 44 11.25 -4.89 5.65
C GLN A 44 9.94 -4.30 6.15
N TYR A 45 8.91 -4.42 5.32
CA TYR A 45 7.59 -3.90 5.60
C TYR A 45 6.57 -5.03 5.58
N ASP A 46 5.53 -4.88 6.39
CA ASP A 46 4.42 -5.83 6.43
C ASP A 46 3.35 -5.51 5.40
N GLY A 47 3.38 -4.32 4.86
CA GLY A 47 2.46 -3.89 3.82
C GLY A 47 2.83 -2.53 3.30
N ILE A 48 2.27 -2.18 2.15
CA ILE A 48 2.44 -0.85 1.56
C ILE A 48 1.08 -0.27 1.17
N ILE A 49 0.90 1.01 1.46
CA ILE A 49 -0.22 1.82 0.97
C ILE A 49 0.35 2.68 -0.15
N LEU A 50 -0.14 2.50 -1.35
CA LEU A 50 0.50 3.01 -2.56
C LEU A 50 -0.48 3.80 -3.41
N ASP A 51 -0.25 5.10 -3.53
CA ASP A 51 -1.05 5.95 -4.42
C ASP A 51 -0.68 5.63 -5.87
N ILE A 52 -1.68 5.58 -6.74
CA ILE A 52 -1.45 5.34 -8.16
C ILE A 52 -0.76 6.54 -8.82
N MET A 53 -1.23 7.75 -8.51
CA MET A 53 -0.74 8.97 -9.16
C MET A 53 0.38 9.60 -8.34
N MET A 54 1.62 9.32 -8.73
CA MET A 54 2.81 9.86 -8.05
C MET A 54 3.85 10.34 -9.05
N PRO A 55 4.69 11.32 -8.65
CA PRO A 55 5.81 11.75 -9.48
C PRO A 55 6.87 10.67 -9.66
N LYS A 56 7.67 10.82 -10.68
CA LYS A 56 8.81 9.98 -11.06
C LYS A 56 8.40 8.60 -11.54
N VAL A 57 7.87 7.77 -10.63
CA VAL A 57 7.37 6.43 -10.97
C VAL A 57 5.97 6.33 -10.39
N ASP A 58 4.96 6.02 -11.20
CA ASP A 58 3.59 5.89 -10.72
C ASP A 58 3.40 4.60 -9.91
N GLY A 59 2.29 4.52 -9.17
CA GLY A 59 2.04 3.41 -8.27
C GLY A 59 1.89 2.07 -8.96
N ILE A 60 1.29 2.04 -10.15
CA ILE A 60 1.12 0.79 -10.88
C ILE A 60 2.48 0.25 -11.35
N THR A 61 3.35 1.14 -11.82
CA THR A 61 4.71 0.76 -12.21
C THR A 61 5.51 0.24 -11.01
N VAL A 62 5.38 0.89 -9.84
CA VAL A 62 5.99 0.39 -8.60
C VAL A 62 5.51 -1.03 -8.30
N LEU A 63 4.20 -1.24 -8.36
CA LEU A 63 3.60 -2.55 -8.08
C LEU A 63 4.13 -3.62 -9.05
N LYS A 64 4.13 -3.34 -10.35
CA LYS A 64 4.63 -4.27 -11.35
C LYS A 64 6.11 -4.61 -11.11
N THR A 65 6.90 -3.59 -10.77
CA THR A 65 8.33 -3.76 -10.52
C THR A 65 8.58 -4.68 -9.34
N ILE A 66 7.92 -4.46 -8.21
CA ILE A 66 8.14 -5.28 -7.02
C ILE A 66 7.62 -6.70 -7.21
N ARG A 67 6.49 -6.89 -7.91
CA ARG A 67 5.98 -8.23 -8.18
C ARG A 67 6.92 -9.00 -9.12
N SER A 68 7.49 -8.32 -10.12
CA SER A 68 8.45 -8.93 -11.03
C SER A 68 9.73 -9.36 -10.32
N SER A 69 10.11 -8.68 -9.26
CA SER A 69 11.29 -9.03 -8.47
C SER A 69 11.02 -10.14 -7.44
N GLY A 70 9.80 -10.65 -7.38
CA GLY A 70 9.41 -11.70 -6.44
C GLY A 70 8.95 -11.21 -5.08
N ASN A 71 8.79 -9.90 -4.91
CA ASN A 71 8.31 -9.35 -3.65
C ASN A 71 6.79 -9.42 -3.60
N ASN A 72 6.25 -10.21 -2.67
CA ASN A 72 4.82 -10.46 -2.52
C ASN A 72 4.19 -9.68 -1.37
N ILE A 73 4.80 -8.57 -0.98
CA ILE A 73 4.29 -7.72 0.10
C ILE A 73 2.82 -7.33 -0.16
N PRO A 74 1.94 -7.37 0.85
CA PRO A 74 0.57 -6.89 0.68
C PRO A 74 0.52 -5.42 0.25
N VAL A 75 -0.25 -5.14 -0.79
CA VAL A 75 -0.37 -3.79 -1.37
C VAL A 75 -1.81 -3.34 -1.36
N LEU A 76 -2.06 -2.18 -0.74
CA LEU A 76 -3.32 -1.46 -0.83
C LEU A 76 -3.10 -0.25 -1.74
N MET A 77 -3.79 -0.23 -2.89
CA MET A 77 -3.70 0.89 -3.82
C MET A 77 -4.69 1.98 -3.43
N LEU A 78 -4.25 3.25 -3.50
CA LEU A 78 -5.13 4.40 -3.38
C LEU A 78 -5.42 4.94 -4.77
N THR A 79 -6.68 5.22 -5.06
CA THR A 79 -7.09 5.66 -6.39
C THR A 79 -8.21 6.70 -6.32
N ALA A 80 -8.28 7.58 -7.32
CA ALA A 80 -9.39 8.51 -7.45
C ALA A 80 -10.65 7.76 -7.87
N LYS A 81 -11.81 8.26 -7.43
CA LYS A 81 -13.10 7.62 -7.69
C LYS A 81 -13.37 7.37 -9.18
N SER A 82 -12.88 8.24 -10.05
CA SER A 82 -13.10 8.15 -11.49
C SER A 82 -12.16 7.20 -12.22
N GLU A 83 -11.18 6.63 -11.54
CA GLU A 83 -10.10 5.86 -12.17
C GLU A 83 -10.38 4.36 -12.17
N VAL A 84 -11.49 3.96 -12.83
CA VAL A 84 -11.90 2.54 -12.89
C VAL A 84 -10.85 1.70 -13.63
N ASP A 85 -10.29 2.21 -14.72
CA ASP A 85 -9.29 1.49 -15.49
C ASP A 85 -8.03 1.26 -14.67
N ASP A 86 -7.65 2.22 -13.84
CA ASP A 86 -6.51 2.08 -12.93
C ASP A 86 -6.76 0.99 -11.88
N LYS A 87 -7.99 0.85 -11.40
CA LYS A 87 -8.35 -0.22 -10.46
C LYS A 87 -8.17 -1.58 -11.09
N VAL A 88 -8.65 -1.76 -12.31
CA VAL A 88 -8.54 -3.03 -13.03
C VAL A 88 -7.06 -3.34 -13.27
N GLU A 89 -6.29 -2.38 -13.73
CA GLU A 89 -4.86 -2.57 -13.97
C GLU A 89 -4.11 -2.88 -12.68
N GLY A 90 -4.47 -2.24 -11.57
CA GLY A 90 -3.86 -2.49 -10.27
C GLY A 90 -4.10 -3.92 -9.81
N LEU A 91 -5.33 -4.41 -9.90
CA LEU A 91 -5.68 -5.78 -9.53
C LEU A 91 -4.96 -6.78 -10.43
N ASP A 92 -4.95 -6.55 -11.74
CA ASP A 92 -4.28 -7.41 -12.71
C ASP A 92 -2.77 -7.44 -12.48
N SER A 93 -2.21 -6.35 -11.93
CA SER A 93 -0.77 -6.25 -11.63
C SER A 93 -0.40 -6.85 -10.29
N GLY A 94 -1.37 -7.31 -9.49
CA GLY A 94 -1.11 -8.02 -8.25
C GLY A 94 -1.36 -7.24 -6.97
N ALA A 95 -2.15 -6.16 -7.00
CA ALA A 95 -2.58 -5.48 -5.78
C ALA A 95 -3.50 -6.39 -4.97
N ASN A 96 -3.41 -6.33 -3.65
CA ASN A 96 -4.28 -7.11 -2.78
C ASN A 96 -5.65 -6.48 -2.64
N ASP A 97 -5.71 -5.14 -2.67
CA ASP A 97 -6.95 -4.41 -2.52
C ASP A 97 -6.72 -2.99 -3.02
N TYR A 98 -7.78 -2.21 -3.11
CA TYR A 98 -7.68 -0.79 -3.40
C TYR A 98 -8.75 -0.01 -2.65
N LEU A 99 -8.51 1.28 -2.47
CA LEU A 99 -9.35 2.17 -1.72
C LEU A 99 -9.54 3.45 -2.52
N THR A 100 -10.80 3.81 -2.76
CA THR A 100 -11.13 4.98 -3.58
C THR A 100 -11.16 6.25 -2.73
N LYS A 101 -10.52 7.31 -3.19
CA LYS A 101 -10.56 8.63 -2.55
C LYS A 101 -11.85 9.35 -2.95
N PRO A 102 -12.53 10.06 -2.04
CA PRO A 102 -12.24 10.13 -0.62
C PRO A 102 -12.73 8.88 0.12
N PHE A 103 -12.06 8.52 1.20
CA PHE A 103 -12.41 7.35 1.99
C PHE A 103 -12.51 7.70 3.47
N GLN A 104 -13.15 6.83 4.23
CA GLN A 104 -13.23 6.96 5.68
C GLN A 104 -12.09 6.21 6.35
N SER A 105 -11.59 6.74 7.47
CA SER A 105 -10.53 6.09 8.24
C SER A 105 -10.89 4.66 8.61
N LYS A 106 -12.14 4.43 8.96
CA LYS A 106 -12.66 3.11 9.31
C LYS A 106 -12.48 2.10 8.17
N GLU A 107 -12.74 2.52 6.95
CA GLU A 107 -12.59 1.67 5.77
C GLU A 107 -11.10 1.37 5.51
N LEU A 108 -10.26 2.39 5.59
CA LEU A 108 -8.81 2.23 5.43
C LEU A 108 -8.29 1.17 6.41
N LEU A 109 -8.61 1.33 7.68
CA LEU A 109 -8.12 0.43 8.73
C LEU A 109 -8.64 -1.00 8.54
N ALA A 110 -9.91 -1.14 8.14
CA ALA A 110 -10.50 -2.45 7.88
C ALA A 110 -9.80 -3.17 6.73
N ARG A 111 -9.47 -2.46 5.65
CA ARG A 111 -8.79 -3.05 4.50
C ARG A 111 -7.35 -3.43 4.83
N ILE A 112 -6.66 -2.61 5.61
CA ILE A 112 -5.29 -2.93 6.05
C ILE A 112 -5.31 -4.18 6.92
N ARG A 113 -6.24 -4.28 7.88
CA ARG A 113 -6.37 -5.47 8.72
C ARG A 113 -6.63 -6.72 7.89
N ALA A 114 -7.55 -6.62 6.94
CA ALA A 114 -7.91 -7.77 6.10
C ALA A 114 -6.72 -8.25 5.27
N MET A 115 -5.99 -7.32 4.65
CA MET A 115 -4.87 -7.65 3.79
C MET A 115 -3.69 -8.25 4.57
N THR A 116 -3.40 -7.71 5.75
CA THR A 116 -2.29 -8.21 6.58
C THR A 116 -2.68 -9.47 7.35
N ARG A 117 -3.92 -9.60 7.75
CA ARG A 117 -4.43 -10.81 8.41
C ARG A 117 -4.42 -12.01 7.47
N SER A 118 -4.78 -11.83 6.19
CA SER A 118 -4.72 -12.90 5.20
C SER A 118 -3.31 -13.47 5.10
N SER A 119 -2.31 -12.59 5.04
CA SER A 119 -0.92 -13.00 5.00
C SER A 119 -0.53 -13.78 6.25
N THR A 120 -0.94 -13.29 7.42
CA THR A 120 -0.69 -13.96 8.70
C THR A 120 -1.39 -15.30 8.79
N ALA A 121 -2.65 -15.36 8.33
CA ALA A 121 -3.41 -16.59 8.33
C ALA A 121 -2.76 -17.68 7.47
N GLN A 122 -2.23 -17.32 6.33
CA GLN A 122 -1.51 -18.26 5.47
C GLN A 122 -0.29 -18.83 6.17
N LEU A 123 0.48 -17.98 6.84
CA LEU A 123 1.65 -18.43 7.61
C LEU A 123 1.24 -19.39 8.73
N SER A 124 0.18 -19.07 9.44
CA SER A 124 -0.34 -19.92 10.51
C SER A 124 -0.76 -21.28 9.98
N SER A 125 -1.40 -21.31 8.83
CA SER A 125 -1.82 -22.57 8.20
C SER A 125 -0.64 -23.44 7.82
N GLN A 126 0.43 -22.84 7.37
CA GLN A 126 1.64 -23.56 6.99
C GLN A 126 2.34 -24.20 8.19
N LEU A 127 2.18 -23.59 9.35
CA LEU A 127 2.80 -24.09 10.57
C LEU A 127 2.07 -25.28 11.18
N LYS A 128 0.87 -25.55 10.71
CA LYS A 128 0.10 -26.70 11.18
C LYS A 128 0.45 -27.94 10.40
#